data_28956a523e220dad8a80681976cd25c2
#
_entry.id   28956a523e220dad8a80681976cd25c2
#
_cell.length_a   1.000
_cell.length_b   1.000
_cell.length_c   1.000
_cell.angle_alpha   90.00
_cell.angle_beta   90.00
_cell.angle_gamma   90.00
#
_symmetry.space_group_name_H-M   'P 1'
#
loop_
_entity.id
_entity.type
_entity.pdbx_description
1 polymer ?
#
loop_
_entity_poly.entity_id
_entity_poly.type
_entity_poly.pdbx_seq_one_letter_code
_entity_poly.pdbx_strand_id
1 'polypeptide(L)'
;MKFSQLPYSKLIIFLCQFCLIATFIIACHSTKNPITENPINNNTTNNACIQNYNPNQDYFPNKVKINYATGFAVEYHNHYKVVTIKNPWQNAKTQFQYVLVQCGTPTPSGFNQAQIITVPVNSVVALSTTHLPHLDKLGLVDKLIGISNTQQVNTPAVIERIKEGKITQVGNNSNVDIEKLLALNPDLVTTFGTGNSQTDSYGKLTEAGLKVGINAEYMEDTPLGRSEWLKFTALFFNQEEKAEKVFQEIADKYTKIAQKAQSVKNRPTVFVGFNFKGTWFMSGGKSYVAKYLNDAGGNYLWSNDKSNGSLPLSFEVVLERAAKADYWLNSRQTWQSFKDVVAEDSRYGDFQAVKTGNIYNNNARVNVDGGNDYWEGGISNPDIVLADLIKILHPELLPEHQLFYYRKLPK
;
A
#
# COMPACT_ATOMS: atom_id res chain seq x y z
N MET A 1 54.00 -40.56 2.18
CA MET A 1 54.07 -42.02 2.26
C MET A 1 52.71 -42.60 1.81
N LYS A 2 52.77 -43.41 0.70
CA LYS A 2 51.85 -44.44 0.18
C LYS A 2 50.37 -44.03 -0.08
N PHE A 3 49.99 -43.81 -1.28
CA PHE A 3 49.47 -44.55 -2.46
C PHE A 3 48.71 -45.84 -2.10
N SER A 4 47.44 -45.92 -2.61
CA SER A 4 46.85 -47.02 -3.38
C SER A 4 45.38 -46.70 -3.68
N GLN A 5 44.98 -46.32 -4.91
CA GLN A 5 44.77 -47.15 -6.13
C GLN A 5 43.42 -47.91 -6.11
N LEU A 6 42.62 -47.56 -7.10
CA LEU A 6 41.39 -48.12 -7.68
C LEU A 6 41.48 -49.65 -7.96
N PRO A 7 40.35 -50.34 -8.26
CA PRO A 7 40.14 -50.58 -9.71
C PRO A 7 38.68 -50.61 -10.23
N TYR A 8 38.64 -50.37 -11.50
CA TYR A 8 37.66 -50.50 -12.60
C TYR A 8 36.94 -51.84 -12.76
N SER A 9 35.85 -51.75 -13.54
CA SER A 9 35.24 -52.70 -14.50
C SER A 9 33.91 -53.31 -14.00
N LYS A 10 32.82 -53.41 -14.80
CA LYS A 10 32.67 -53.78 -16.23
C LYS A 10 31.30 -53.33 -16.78
N LEU A 11 31.35 -52.77 -17.92
CA LEU A 11 30.48 -52.71 -19.06
C LEU A 11 29.81 -54.04 -19.40
N ILE A 12 28.50 -54.12 -19.67
CA ILE A 12 27.90 -55.09 -20.63
C ILE A 12 26.66 -54.41 -21.28
N ILE A 13 26.75 -54.41 -22.59
CA ILE A 13 25.80 -54.06 -23.65
C ILE A 13 24.82 -55.23 -23.82
N PHE A 14 23.52 -54.95 -24.08
CA PHE A 14 22.71 -55.82 -24.93
C PHE A 14 21.72 -55.02 -25.78
N LEU A 15 21.84 -55.27 -27.08
CA LEU A 15 21.08 -54.75 -28.22
C LEU A 15 19.89 -55.67 -28.55
N CYS A 16 18.96 -55.11 -29.33
CA CYS A 16 18.02 -55.78 -30.30
C CYS A 16 16.72 -56.34 -29.67
N GLN A 17 15.51 -56.10 -30.19
CA GLN A 17 15.08 -56.32 -31.59
C GLN A 17 13.70 -55.71 -31.88
N PHE A 18 13.58 -55.20 -33.09
CA PHE A 18 12.44 -54.95 -33.95
C PHE A 18 11.26 -55.91 -33.82
N CYS A 19 10.00 -55.36 -33.89
CA CYS A 19 8.93 -55.98 -34.73
C CYS A 19 7.90 -54.91 -35.13
N LEU A 20 7.82 -54.71 -36.43
CA LEU A 20 6.73 -54.09 -37.20
C LEU A 20 5.53 -55.03 -37.23
N ILE A 21 4.29 -54.51 -37.07
CA ILE A 21 3.10 -55.04 -37.74
C ILE A 21 2.18 -53.89 -38.10
N ALA A 22 1.71 -53.94 -39.32
CA ALA A 22 1.00 -52.96 -40.10
C ALA A 22 -0.53 -53.01 -39.92
N THR A 23 -1.15 -51.83 -40.09
CA THR A 23 -2.42 -51.55 -40.77
C THR A 23 -3.69 -52.33 -40.41
N PHE A 24 -4.71 -51.55 -39.93
CA PHE A 24 -6.09 -51.70 -40.43
C PHE A 24 -6.79 -50.32 -40.46
N ILE A 25 -7.11 -49.89 -41.67
CA ILE A 25 -7.96 -48.73 -41.97
C ILE A 25 -9.41 -49.19 -41.86
N ILE A 26 -10.21 -48.59 -41.00
CA ILE A 26 -11.65 -48.64 -41.08
C ILE A 26 -12.16 -47.16 -41.11
N ALA A 27 -12.59 -46.73 -42.26
CA ALA A 27 -13.26 -45.46 -42.45
C ALA A 27 -14.71 -45.62 -41.99
N CYS A 28 -15.06 -44.89 -40.92
CA CYS A 28 -16.47 -44.57 -40.63
C CYS A 28 -16.72 -43.09 -40.92
N HIS A 29 -17.47 -42.85 -41.98
CA HIS A 29 -18.04 -41.54 -42.30
C HIS A 29 -19.08 -41.19 -41.25
N SER A 30 -18.82 -40.17 -40.43
CA SER A 30 -19.80 -39.55 -39.57
C SER A 30 -19.84 -38.05 -39.90
N THR A 31 -20.99 -37.65 -40.41
CA THR A 31 -21.36 -36.26 -40.72
C THR A 31 -21.26 -35.41 -39.46
N LYS A 32 -20.28 -34.53 -39.41
CA LYS A 32 -20.19 -33.47 -38.37
C LYS A 32 -20.89 -32.22 -38.85
N ASN A 33 -21.93 -31.83 -38.13
CA ASN A 33 -22.44 -30.48 -38.16
C ASN A 33 -21.33 -29.53 -37.68
N PRO A 34 -21.15 -28.34 -38.27
CA PRO A 34 -20.19 -27.36 -37.77
C PRO A 34 -20.74 -26.76 -36.47
N ILE A 35 -20.14 -27.16 -35.36
CA ILE A 35 -20.25 -26.39 -34.13
C ILE A 35 -19.43 -25.12 -34.36
N THR A 36 -20.11 -23.99 -34.43
CA THR A 36 -19.47 -22.68 -34.34
C THR A 36 -18.80 -22.57 -32.97
N GLU A 37 -17.52 -22.84 -32.94
CA GLU A 37 -16.69 -22.45 -31.80
C GLU A 37 -16.62 -20.92 -31.79
N ASN A 38 -17.29 -20.33 -30.82
CA ASN A 38 -16.98 -18.96 -30.44
C ASN A 38 -15.49 -18.92 -30.03
N PRO A 39 -14.69 -18.01 -30.57
CA PRO A 39 -13.31 -17.87 -30.13
C PRO A 39 -13.34 -17.49 -28.65
N ILE A 40 -12.89 -18.42 -27.79
CA ILE A 40 -12.50 -18.13 -26.42
C ILE A 40 -11.36 -17.11 -26.56
N ASN A 41 -11.69 -15.88 -26.30
CA ASN A 41 -10.75 -14.76 -26.29
C ASN A 41 -9.85 -14.96 -25.09
N ASN A 42 -8.76 -15.71 -25.24
CA ASN A 42 -7.65 -15.73 -24.30
C ASN A 42 -6.99 -14.35 -24.35
N ASN A 43 -7.55 -13.40 -23.60
CA ASN A 43 -6.91 -12.13 -23.30
C ASN A 43 -5.72 -12.39 -22.36
N THR A 44 -4.64 -12.93 -22.90
CA THR A 44 -3.31 -12.64 -22.39
C THR A 44 -3.09 -11.16 -22.54
N THR A 45 -2.72 -10.52 -21.45
CA THR A 45 -2.40 -9.10 -21.29
C THR A 45 -1.37 -8.62 -22.31
N ASN A 46 -1.81 -8.36 -23.54
CA ASN A 46 -1.04 -7.59 -24.50
C ASN A 46 -1.26 -6.10 -24.16
N ASN A 47 -0.22 -5.43 -23.68
CA ASN A 47 -0.16 -3.97 -23.46
C ASN A 47 -0.28 -3.16 -24.78
N ALA A 48 -0.79 -3.75 -25.84
CA ALA A 48 -0.99 -3.07 -27.12
C ALA A 48 -2.27 -2.22 -27.08
N CYS A 49 -2.18 -1.00 -27.58
CA CYS A 49 -3.34 -0.13 -27.76
C CYS A 49 -4.36 -0.79 -28.71
N ILE A 50 -5.65 -0.47 -28.48
CA ILE A 50 -6.74 -0.92 -29.35
C ILE A 50 -6.52 -0.41 -30.77
N GLN A 51 -6.48 -1.31 -31.74
CA GLN A 51 -6.31 -0.95 -33.14
C GLN A 51 -7.65 -0.69 -33.85
N ASN A 52 -8.70 -1.42 -33.46
CA ASN A 52 -10.04 -1.32 -34.03
C ASN A 52 -11.04 -1.05 -32.92
N TYR A 53 -11.33 0.23 -32.70
CA TYR A 53 -12.28 0.65 -31.67
C TYR A 53 -13.72 0.24 -32.03
N ASN A 54 -14.41 -0.39 -31.08
CA ASN A 54 -15.83 -0.69 -31.15
C ASN A 54 -16.55 -0.01 -29.97
N PRO A 55 -17.47 0.96 -30.22
CA PRO A 55 -18.13 1.69 -29.12
C PRO A 55 -19.04 0.81 -28.25
N ASN A 56 -19.45 -0.36 -28.73
CA ASN A 56 -20.31 -1.29 -28.02
C ASN A 56 -19.53 -2.34 -27.20
N GLN A 57 -18.19 -2.35 -27.29
CA GLN A 57 -17.35 -3.27 -26.54
C GLN A 57 -16.97 -2.66 -25.18
N ASP A 58 -17.14 -3.46 -24.11
CA ASP A 58 -16.57 -3.13 -22.79
C ASP A 58 -15.08 -3.52 -22.77
N TYR A 59 -14.21 -2.53 -22.66
CA TYR A 59 -12.76 -2.71 -22.60
C TYR A 59 -12.25 -2.92 -21.18
N PHE A 60 -13.11 -2.86 -20.15
CA PHE A 60 -12.82 -3.08 -18.75
C PHE A 60 -13.71 -4.18 -18.17
N PRO A 61 -13.55 -5.45 -18.61
CA PRO A 61 -14.41 -6.55 -18.18
C PRO A 61 -14.30 -6.83 -16.68
N ASN A 62 -13.12 -6.64 -16.10
CA ASN A 62 -12.87 -6.76 -14.69
C ASN A 62 -13.04 -5.37 -14.02
N LYS A 63 -13.91 -5.28 -13.02
CA LYS A 63 -14.24 -4.02 -12.34
C LYS A 63 -13.99 -4.16 -10.85
N VAL A 64 -13.28 -3.20 -10.26
CA VAL A 64 -13.10 -3.19 -8.79
C VAL A 64 -14.39 -2.76 -8.09
N LYS A 65 -14.62 -3.36 -6.93
CA LYS A 65 -15.63 -2.92 -5.95
C LYS A 65 -14.92 -2.25 -4.79
N ILE A 66 -15.38 -1.06 -4.40
CA ILE A 66 -14.83 -0.31 -3.28
C ILE A 66 -15.72 -0.59 -2.06
N ASN A 67 -15.18 -1.30 -1.07
CA ASN A 67 -15.94 -1.80 0.07
C ASN A 67 -15.60 -1.08 1.39
N TYR A 68 -14.40 -0.56 1.54
CA TYR A 68 -13.88 0.02 2.78
C TYR A 68 -13.39 1.46 2.60
N ALA A 69 -12.76 1.76 1.46
CA ALA A 69 -12.29 3.11 1.17
C ALA A 69 -13.47 4.04 0.90
N THR A 70 -13.40 5.26 1.42
CA THR A 70 -14.40 6.30 1.26
C THR A 70 -13.88 7.49 0.46
N GLY A 71 -12.55 7.62 0.35
CA GLY A 71 -11.86 8.75 -0.24
C GLY A 71 -11.89 8.79 -1.76
N PHE A 72 -12.18 7.67 -2.43
CA PHE A 72 -12.31 7.65 -3.88
C PHE A 72 -13.51 6.84 -4.37
N ALA A 73 -13.88 7.05 -5.65
CA ALA A 73 -14.89 6.28 -6.35
C ALA A 73 -14.45 6.08 -7.80
N VAL A 74 -14.97 5.04 -8.46
CA VAL A 74 -14.76 4.77 -9.88
C VAL A 74 -16.08 4.44 -10.56
N GLU A 75 -16.29 5.05 -11.72
CA GLU A 75 -17.39 4.76 -12.64
C GLU A 75 -16.81 4.21 -13.95
N TYR A 76 -17.36 3.08 -14.43
CA TYR A 76 -16.89 2.42 -15.63
C TYR A 76 -17.82 2.71 -16.81
N HIS A 77 -17.20 3.07 -17.92
CA HIS A 77 -17.82 3.17 -19.24
C HIS A 77 -17.09 2.21 -20.19
N ASN A 78 -17.66 1.95 -21.37
CA ASN A 78 -17.11 0.95 -22.29
C ASN A 78 -15.62 1.12 -22.57
N HIS A 79 -15.13 2.35 -22.76
CA HIS A 79 -13.74 2.62 -23.16
C HIS A 79 -13.00 3.63 -22.25
N TYR A 80 -13.62 4.08 -21.16
CA TYR A 80 -12.97 4.94 -20.15
C TYR A 80 -13.53 4.70 -18.76
N LYS A 81 -12.77 5.11 -17.76
CA LYS A 81 -13.15 5.10 -16.34
C LYS A 81 -13.12 6.53 -15.82
N VAL A 82 -14.08 6.91 -15.00
CA VAL A 82 -14.06 8.18 -14.26
C VAL A 82 -13.73 7.89 -12.81
N VAL A 83 -12.59 8.39 -12.35
CA VAL A 83 -12.12 8.22 -10.97
C VAL A 83 -12.23 9.56 -10.27
N THR A 84 -12.94 9.58 -9.13
CA THR A 84 -13.14 10.79 -8.32
C THR A 84 -12.48 10.64 -6.97
N ILE A 85 -11.58 11.56 -6.59
CA ILE A 85 -11.04 11.69 -5.24
C ILE A 85 -11.91 12.68 -4.48
N LYS A 86 -12.57 12.19 -3.41
CA LYS A 86 -13.59 12.94 -2.66
C LYS A 86 -12.97 13.79 -1.54
N ASN A 87 -12.00 13.23 -0.82
CA ASN A 87 -11.38 13.84 0.36
C ASN A 87 -9.86 13.81 0.23
N PRO A 88 -9.25 14.67 -0.61
CA PRO A 88 -7.81 14.63 -0.88
C PRO A 88 -6.95 15.04 0.33
N TRP A 89 -7.52 15.80 1.30
CA TRP A 89 -6.89 16.19 2.57
C TRP A 89 -7.95 16.63 3.58
N GLN A 90 -7.53 16.86 4.83
CA GLN A 90 -8.43 17.29 5.90
C GLN A 90 -9.10 18.63 5.58
N ASN A 91 -10.43 18.69 5.71
CA ASN A 91 -11.27 19.86 5.41
C ASN A 91 -11.21 20.34 3.95
N ALA A 92 -10.85 19.46 3.02
CA ALA A 92 -10.85 19.77 1.59
C ALA A 92 -12.26 20.21 1.12
N LYS A 93 -12.29 21.29 0.34
CA LYS A 93 -13.51 21.75 -0.36
C LYS A 93 -13.46 21.43 -1.85
N THR A 94 -12.39 20.78 -2.30
CA THR A 94 -12.15 20.42 -3.69
C THR A 94 -12.12 18.92 -3.84
N GLN A 95 -12.51 18.46 -5.02
CA GLN A 95 -12.39 17.06 -5.46
C GLN A 95 -11.52 17.03 -6.70
N PHE A 96 -10.89 15.88 -6.97
CA PHE A 96 -10.15 15.68 -8.20
C PHE A 96 -10.82 14.59 -9.03
N GLN A 97 -10.82 14.79 -10.34
CA GLN A 97 -11.40 13.86 -11.28
C GLN A 97 -10.39 13.48 -12.36
N TYR A 98 -10.29 12.19 -12.60
CA TYR A 98 -9.46 11.59 -13.63
C TYR A 98 -10.33 10.82 -14.59
N VAL A 99 -10.12 11.03 -15.89
CA VAL A 99 -10.75 10.23 -16.95
C VAL A 99 -9.67 9.34 -17.54
N LEU A 100 -9.71 8.06 -17.20
CA LEU A 100 -8.75 7.05 -17.63
C LEU A 100 -9.27 6.41 -18.92
N VAL A 101 -8.67 6.80 -20.05
CA VAL A 101 -9.11 6.40 -21.39
C VAL A 101 -8.30 5.22 -21.88
N GLN A 102 -8.96 4.15 -22.31
CA GLN A 102 -8.29 3.00 -22.88
C GLN A 102 -7.46 3.39 -24.11
N CYS A 103 -6.20 3.01 -24.14
CA CYS A 103 -5.28 3.29 -25.22
C CYS A 103 -5.85 2.84 -26.59
N GLY A 104 -5.81 3.72 -27.60
CA GLY A 104 -6.36 3.46 -28.94
C GLY A 104 -7.87 3.66 -29.08
N THR A 105 -8.51 4.26 -28.08
CA THR A 105 -9.94 4.65 -28.14
C THR A 105 -10.10 6.17 -28.12
N PRO A 106 -11.23 6.71 -28.58
CA PRO A 106 -11.47 8.15 -28.59
C PRO A 106 -11.54 8.74 -27.19
N THR A 107 -11.05 9.97 -27.03
CA THR A 107 -11.22 10.73 -25.79
C THR A 107 -12.69 11.14 -25.63
N PRO A 108 -13.35 10.84 -24.51
CA PRO A 108 -14.73 11.26 -24.27
C PRO A 108 -14.82 12.78 -24.09
N SER A 109 -15.94 13.36 -24.47
CA SER A 109 -16.24 14.80 -24.29
C SER A 109 -16.90 15.08 -22.95
N GLY A 110 -16.94 16.35 -22.54
CA GLY A 110 -17.67 16.77 -21.33
C GLY A 110 -16.83 16.82 -20.05
N PHE A 111 -15.53 16.56 -20.10
CA PHE A 111 -14.64 16.49 -18.93
C PHE A 111 -13.61 17.63 -18.88
N ASN A 112 -14.05 18.87 -19.02
CA ASN A 112 -13.18 20.05 -19.17
C ASN A 112 -12.28 20.33 -17.95
N GLN A 113 -12.65 19.84 -16.75
CA GLN A 113 -11.91 20.05 -15.50
C GLN A 113 -11.17 18.79 -15.02
N ALA A 114 -11.33 17.65 -15.70
CA ALA A 114 -10.67 16.41 -15.35
C ALA A 114 -9.31 16.26 -16.05
N GLN A 115 -8.38 15.57 -15.42
CA GLN A 115 -7.19 15.12 -16.12
C GLN A 115 -7.53 13.89 -16.98
N ILE A 116 -7.24 13.98 -18.27
CA ILE A 116 -7.37 12.85 -19.20
C ILE A 116 -6.05 12.09 -19.18
N ILE A 117 -6.10 10.79 -18.85
CA ILE A 117 -4.94 9.90 -18.76
C ILE A 117 -5.19 8.66 -19.59
N THR A 118 -4.30 8.36 -20.53
CA THR A 118 -4.35 7.13 -21.32
C THR A 118 -3.91 5.94 -20.47
N VAL A 119 -4.68 4.85 -20.49
CA VAL A 119 -4.39 3.62 -19.75
C VAL A 119 -4.32 2.39 -20.66
N PRO A 120 -3.50 1.37 -20.31
CA PRO A 120 -2.63 1.33 -19.14
C PRO A 120 -1.43 2.28 -19.28
N VAL A 121 -0.98 2.89 -18.17
CA VAL A 121 0.27 3.66 -18.13
C VAL A 121 1.46 2.70 -18.16
N ASN A 122 2.57 3.13 -18.75
CA ASN A 122 3.79 2.32 -18.89
C ASN A 122 4.90 2.75 -17.94
N SER A 123 4.80 3.98 -17.41
CA SER A 123 5.78 4.55 -16.50
C SER A 123 5.11 5.37 -15.40
N VAL A 124 5.64 5.25 -14.17
CA VAL A 124 5.16 6.01 -13.03
C VAL A 124 6.32 6.55 -12.19
N VAL A 125 6.14 7.75 -11.67
CA VAL A 125 6.96 8.31 -10.62
C VAL A 125 6.14 8.39 -9.34
N ALA A 126 6.68 7.89 -8.22
CA ALA A 126 6.05 7.93 -6.91
C ALA A 126 6.72 8.99 -6.01
N LEU A 127 5.98 10.01 -5.59
CA LEU A 127 6.50 11.05 -4.71
C LEU A 127 6.31 10.74 -3.21
N SER A 128 5.84 9.53 -2.90
CA SER A 128 5.79 9.01 -1.53
C SER A 128 6.16 7.52 -1.52
N THR A 129 6.92 7.11 -0.50
CA THR A 129 7.23 5.69 -0.29
C THR A 129 5.97 4.88 0.06
N THR A 130 4.92 5.54 0.55
CA THR A 130 3.63 4.89 0.87
C THR A 130 2.92 4.30 -0.35
N HIS A 131 3.28 4.74 -1.57
CA HIS A 131 2.71 4.23 -2.83
C HIS A 131 3.42 2.97 -3.35
N LEU A 132 4.64 2.70 -2.88
CA LEU A 132 5.48 1.60 -3.38
C LEU A 132 4.92 0.21 -3.10
N PRO A 133 4.34 -0.07 -1.91
CA PRO A 133 3.74 -1.37 -1.63
C PRO A 133 2.58 -1.72 -2.57
N HIS A 134 1.85 -0.74 -3.09
CA HIS A 134 0.81 -0.97 -4.09
C HIS A 134 1.41 -1.50 -5.39
N LEU A 135 2.49 -0.86 -5.87
CA LEU A 135 3.19 -1.31 -7.08
C LEU A 135 3.81 -2.70 -6.90
N ASP A 136 4.40 -2.97 -5.74
CA ASP A 136 4.98 -4.28 -5.42
C ASP A 136 3.91 -5.38 -5.40
N LYS A 137 2.83 -5.20 -4.64
CA LYS A 137 1.73 -6.17 -4.56
C LYS A 137 1.06 -6.42 -5.92
N LEU A 138 1.00 -5.41 -6.77
CA LEU A 138 0.47 -5.52 -8.14
C LEU A 138 1.50 -6.06 -9.14
N GLY A 139 2.78 -6.26 -8.74
CA GLY A 139 3.86 -6.69 -9.65
C GLY A 139 4.18 -5.66 -10.72
N LEU A 140 4.11 -4.38 -10.38
CA LEU A 140 4.30 -3.23 -11.26
C LEU A 140 5.57 -2.43 -10.94
N VAL A 141 6.49 -3.01 -10.17
CA VAL A 141 7.74 -2.33 -9.80
C VAL A 141 8.60 -2.02 -11.03
N ASP A 142 8.46 -2.79 -12.11
CA ASP A 142 9.10 -2.52 -13.41
C ASP A 142 8.63 -1.21 -14.07
N LYS A 143 7.45 -0.72 -13.73
CA LYS A 143 6.88 0.54 -14.22
C LYS A 143 7.37 1.76 -13.45
N LEU A 144 7.96 1.57 -12.27
CA LEU A 144 8.50 2.65 -11.45
C LEU A 144 9.84 3.14 -12.03
N ILE A 145 9.89 4.40 -12.49
CA ILE A 145 11.08 5.02 -13.09
C ILE A 145 11.67 6.13 -12.23
N GLY A 146 10.95 6.60 -11.23
CA GLY A 146 11.44 7.64 -10.33
C GLY A 146 10.73 7.66 -8.99
N ILE A 147 11.43 8.20 -7.99
CA ILE A 147 10.92 8.39 -6.62
C ILE A 147 11.51 9.67 -6.01
N SER A 148 10.78 10.29 -5.08
CA SER A 148 11.25 11.52 -4.41
C SER A 148 12.57 11.32 -3.66
N ASN A 149 12.68 10.26 -2.84
CA ASN A 149 13.87 9.97 -2.06
C ASN A 149 14.16 8.46 -2.04
N THR A 150 15.21 8.04 -2.72
CA THR A 150 15.60 6.63 -2.85
C THR A 150 16.15 6.03 -1.55
N GLN A 151 16.70 6.87 -0.66
CA GLN A 151 17.33 6.42 0.59
C GLN A 151 16.28 5.95 1.63
N GLN A 152 15.05 6.47 1.57
CA GLN A 152 14.01 6.15 2.54
C GLN A 152 13.16 4.91 2.18
N VAL A 153 13.50 4.23 1.09
CA VAL A 153 12.76 3.06 0.60
C VAL A 153 13.06 1.82 1.42
N ASN A 154 12.02 1.06 1.74
CA ASN A 154 12.11 -0.23 2.44
C ASN A 154 11.62 -1.41 1.58
N THR A 155 10.83 -1.18 0.52
CA THR A 155 10.33 -2.23 -0.39
C THR A 155 11.48 -2.92 -1.13
N PRO A 156 11.76 -4.22 -0.87
CA PRO A 156 12.96 -4.89 -1.40
C PRO A 156 13.08 -4.85 -2.92
N ALA A 157 11.99 -5.11 -3.65
CA ALA A 157 12.00 -5.09 -5.12
C ALA A 157 12.33 -3.70 -5.69
N VAL A 158 11.94 -2.62 -5.00
CA VAL A 158 12.28 -1.25 -5.40
C VAL A 158 13.75 -0.96 -5.09
N ILE A 159 14.26 -1.40 -3.93
CA ILE A 159 15.69 -1.25 -3.56
C ILE A 159 16.60 -1.89 -4.60
N GLU A 160 16.26 -3.09 -5.07
CA GLU A 160 17.05 -3.76 -6.13
C GLU A 160 17.10 -2.93 -7.42
N ARG A 161 15.97 -2.38 -7.85
CA ARG A 161 15.93 -1.54 -9.05
C ARG A 161 16.66 -0.20 -8.88
N ILE A 162 16.70 0.35 -7.65
CA ILE A 162 17.52 1.52 -7.33
C ILE A 162 19.01 1.17 -7.50
N LYS A 163 19.46 0.03 -6.96
CA LYS A 163 20.85 -0.46 -7.10
C LYS A 163 21.24 -0.70 -8.57
N GLU A 164 20.29 -1.16 -9.39
CA GLU A 164 20.46 -1.35 -10.83
C GLU A 164 20.46 -0.03 -11.61
N GLY A 165 20.27 1.13 -10.98
CA GLY A 165 20.19 2.43 -11.62
C GLY A 165 18.95 2.65 -12.49
N LYS A 166 17.89 1.84 -12.29
CA LYS A 166 16.64 1.90 -13.07
C LYS A 166 15.61 2.87 -12.51
N ILE A 167 15.85 3.42 -11.32
CA ILE A 167 14.97 4.37 -10.65
C ILE A 167 15.74 5.65 -10.37
N THR A 168 15.23 6.77 -10.86
CA THR A 168 15.84 8.09 -10.68
C THR A 168 15.29 8.77 -9.43
N GLN A 169 16.16 9.36 -8.63
CA GLN A 169 15.73 10.26 -7.56
C GLN A 169 15.32 11.61 -8.15
N VAL A 170 14.05 12.00 -7.94
CA VAL A 170 13.44 13.22 -8.52
C VAL A 170 13.15 14.29 -7.47
N GLY A 171 13.78 14.21 -6.31
CA GLY A 171 13.58 15.21 -5.29
C GLY A 171 14.30 14.89 -3.99
N ASN A 172 13.81 15.54 -2.94
CA ASN A 172 14.28 15.39 -1.58
C ASN A 172 13.08 15.73 -0.66
N ASN A 173 12.38 14.71 -0.18
CA ASN A 173 11.22 14.83 0.71
C ASN A 173 10.17 15.89 0.24
N SER A 174 10.31 17.15 0.70
CA SER A 174 9.38 18.23 0.39
C SER A 174 9.69 18.99 -0.92
N ASN A 175 10.86 18.76 -1.53
CA ASN A 175 11.27 19.46 -2.74
C ASN A 175 11.32 18.48 -3.91
N VAL A 176 10.47 18.73 -4.91
CA VAL A 176 10.41 17.95 -6.15
C VAL A 176 11.17 18.68 -7.26
N ASP A 177 12.05 17.97 -7.94
CA ASP A 177 12.81 18.46 -9.09
C ASP A 177 11.96 18.30 -10.36
N ILE A 178 11.27 19.37 -10.73
CA ILE A 178 10.34 19.37 -11.88
C ILE A 178 11.09 19.18 -13.19
N GLU A 179 12.31 19.72 -13.33
CA GLU A 179 13.10 19.56 -14.55
C GLU A 179 13.47 18.09 -14.78
N LYS A 180 13.89 17.39 -13.72
CA LYS A 180 14.11 15.94 -13.81
C LYS A 180 12.86 15.15 -14.15
N LEU A 181 11.71 15.53 -13.59
CA LEU A 181 10.43 14.89 -13.91
C LEU A 181 10.07 15.07 -15.38
N LEU A 182 10.22 16.29 -15.91
CA LEU A 182 9.98 16.57 -17.32
C LEU A 182 10.94 15.79 -18.22
N ALA A 183 12.21 15.69 -17.84
CA ALA A 183 13.21 14.91 -18.58
C ALA A 183 12.91 13.41 -18.57
N LEU A 184 12.37 12.85 -17.46
CA LEU A 184 11.92 11.47 -17.36
C LEU A 184 10.66 11.19 -18.16
N ASN A 185 9.83 12.21 -18.39
CA ASN A 185 8.56 12.15 -19.13
C ASN A 185 7.66 10.97 -18.71
N PRO A 186 7.28 10.85 -17.41
CA PRO A 186 6.45 9.77 -16.94
C PRO A 186 5.01 9.89 -17.44
N ASP A 187 4.35 8.74 -17.69
CA ASP A 187 2.92 8.73 -18.00
C ASP A 187 2.05 9.15 -16.80
N LEU A 188 2.57 8.94 -15.58
CA LEU A 188 1.87 9.27 -14.35
C LEU A 188 2.88 9.67 -13.25
N VAL A 189 2.54 10.71 -12.50
CA VAL A 189 3.19 11.04 -11.22
C VAL A 189 2.16 10.81 -10.11
N THR A 190 2.46 10.00 -9.11
CA THR A 190 1.60 9.86 -7.94
C THR A 190 2.14 10.70 -6.79
N THR A 191 1.27 11.47 -6.15
CA THR A 191 1.59 12.33 -5.01
C THR A 191 0.49 12.28 -3.95
N PHE A 192 0.69 12.98 -2.86
CA PHE A 192 -0.34 13.25 -1.85
C PHE A 192 -0.50 14.77 -1.70
N GLY A 193 -1.60 15.21 -1.08
CA GLY A 193 -1.81 16.61 -0.74
C GLY A 193 -2.03 16.77 0.76
N THR A 194 -1.73 17.94 1.30
CA THR A 194 -1.97 18.32 2.71
C THR A 194 -2.95 19.50 2.83
N GLY A 195 -3.31 20.10 1.68
CA GLY A 195 -4.10 21.32 1.59
C GLY A 195 -3.28 22.59 1.78
N ASN A 196 -1.96 22.46 1.91
CA ASN A 196 -1.03 23.59 1.98
C ASN A 196 -0.35 23.80 0.62
N SER A 197 -0.77 24.82 -0.12
CA SER A 197 -0.24 25.13 -1.47
C SER A 197 1.25 25.46 -1.49
N GLN A 198 1.85 25.80 -0.36
CA GLN A 198 3.30 26.07 -0.28
C GLN A 198 4.12 24.77 -0.25
N THR A 199 3.58 23.70 0.31
CA THR A 199 4.25 22.41 0.47
C THR A 199 3.77 21.35 -0.53
N ASP A 200 2.51 21.46 -0.99
CA ASP A 200 1.94 20.51 -1.93
C ASP A 200 2.51 20.72 -3.35
N SER A 201 3.01 19.65 -3.93
CA SER A 201 3.62 19.69 -5.28
C SER A 201 2.59 19.64 -6.42
N TYR A 202 1.36 19.20 -6.15
CA TYR A 202 0.33 18.93 -7.16
C TYR A 202 0.13 20.08 -8.16
N GLY A 203 -0.11 21.31 -7.67
CA GLY A 203 -0.35 22.47 -8.54
C GLY A 203 0.80 22.72 -9.52
N LYS A 204 2.03 22.76 -9.01
CA LYS A 204 3.24 22.98 -9.82
C LYS A 204 3.47 21.89 -10.87
N LEU A 205 3.18 20.63 -10.52
CA LEU A 205 3.31 19.50 -11.42
C LEU A 205 2.29 19.55 -12.56
N THR A 206 1.04 19.90 -12.25
CA THR A 206 -0.02 20.03 -13.27
C THR A 206 0.20 21.25 -14.17
N GLU A 207 0.67 22.37 -13.63
CA GLU A 207 1.07 23.55 -14.39
C GLU A 207 2.23 23.25 -15.35
N ALA A 208 3.13 22.34 -14.96
CA ALA A 208 4.20 21.83 -15.82
C ALA A 208 3.71 20.82 -16.89
N GLY A 209 2.42 20.52 -16.95
CA GLY A 209 1.81 19.61 -17.95
C GLY A 209 1.87 18.11 -17.59
N LEU A 210 2.38 17.76 -16.41
CA LEU A 210 2.46 16.37 -15.96
C LEU A 210 1.08 15.82 -15.58
N LYS A 211 0.86 14.53 -15.78
CA LYS A 211 -0.32 13.80 -15.30
C LYS A 211 -0.11 13.39 -13.86
N VAL A 212 -0.96 13.87 -12.95
CA VAL A 212 -0.73 13.73 -11.50
C VAL A 212 -1.94 13.06 -10.83
N GLY A 213 -1.72 11.89 -10.22
CA GLY A 213 -2.69 11.19 -9.41
C GLY A 213 -2.48 11.46 -7.91
N ILE A 214 -3.50 11.97 -7.21
CA ILE A 214 -3.45 12.17 -5.76
C ILE A 214 -3.89 10.87 -5.08
N ASN A 215 -2.99 10.29 -4.30
CA ASN A 215 -3.30 9.21 -3.37
C ASN A 215 -3.52 9.81 -1.98
N ALA A 216 -4.74 9.69 -1.46
CA ALA A 216 -5.14 10.24 -0.16
C ALA A 216 -5.48 9.12 0.85
N GLU A 217 -4.81 7.96 0.77
CA GLU A 217 -5.06 6.80 1.61
C GLU A 217 -4.98 7.11 3.11
N TYR A 218 -4.13 8.04 3.51
CA TYR A 218 -3.93 8.45 4.89
C TYR A 218 -5.18 9.13 5.51
N MET A 219 -6.13 9.56 4.68
CA MET A 219 -7.40 10.18 5.10
C MET A 219 -8.51 9.17 5.40
N GLU A 220 -8.26 7.87 5.16
CA GLU A 220 -9.26 6.84 5.43
C GLU A 220 -9.44 6.59 6.93
N ASP A 221 -10.68 6.28 7.32
CA ASP A 221 -11.05 6.05 8.71
C ASP A 221 -10.64 4.67 9.23
N THR A 222 -10.30 3.75 8.32
CA THR A 222 -10.01 2.36 8.66
C THR A 222 -8.72 1.84 8.01
N PRO A 223 -8.03 0.88 8.66
CA PRO A 223 -6.86 0.22 8.06
C PRO A 223 -7.15 -0.44 6.72
N LEU A 224 -8.30 -1.10 6.59
CA LEU A 224 -8.71 -1.72 5.33
C LEU A 224 -9.05 -0.69 4.27
N GLY A 225 -9.66 0.44 4.64
CA GLY A 225 -9.89 1.57 3.72
C GLY A 225 -8.57 2.08 3.14
N ARG A 226 -7.54 2.26 3.98
CA ARG A 226 -6.18 2.62 3.52
C ARG A 226 -5.60 1.61 2.55
N SER A 227 -5.63 0.34 2.89
CA SER A 227 -5.09 -0.72 2.05
C SER A 227 -5.85 -0.87 0.73
N GLU A 228 -7.14 -0.52 0.69
CA GLU A 228 -7.97 -0.60 -0.53
C GLU A 228 -7.56 0.40 -1.61
N TRP A 229 -6.78 1.43 -1.27
CA TRP A 229 -6.18 2.34 -2.26
C TRP A 229 -5.20 1.65 -3.23
N LEU A 230 -4.83 0.39 -2.96
CA LEU A 230 -4.21 -0.49 -3.94
C LEU A 230 -5.04 -0.57 -5.23
N LYS A 231 -6.39 -0.59 -5.12
CA LYS A 231 -7.31 -0.63 -6.26
C LYS A 231 -7.25 0.68 -7.05
N PHE A 232 -7.13 1.84 -6.37
CA PHE A 232 -6.90 3.12 -7.04
C PHE A 232 -5.64 3.08 -7.92
N THR A 233 -4.53 2.56 -7.39
CA THR A 233 -3.30 2.38 -8.17
C THR A 233 -3.53 1.47 -9.37
N ALA A 234 -4.24 0.36 -9.20
CA ALA A 234 -4.50 -0.62 -10.25
C ALA A 234 -5.30 -0.06 -11.43
N LEU A 235 -6.19 0.92 -11.20
CA LEU A 235 -7.00 1.54 -12.25
C LEU A 235 -6.16 2.15 -13.38
N PHE A 236 -4.98 2.69 -13.06
CA PHE A 236 -4.07 3.30 -14.03
C PHE A 236 -3.33 2.27 -14.89
N PHE A 237 -3.28 1.01 -14.45
CA PHE A 237 -2.55 -0.07 -15.11
C PHE A 237 -3.45 -1.17 -15.66
N ASN A 238 -4.77 -1.02 -15.58
CA ASN A 238 -5.76 -2.05 -15.94
C ASN A 238 -5.49 -3.39 -15.21
N GLN A 239 -5.17 -3.31 -13.90
CA GLN A 239 -4.87 -4.45 -13.03
C GLN A 239 -5.99 -4.71 -12.01
N GLU A 240 -7.24 -4.44 -12.37
CA GLU A 240 -8.40 -4.53 -11.49
C GLU A 240 -8.60 -5.93 -10.92
N GLU A 241 -8.49 -6.96 -11.74
CA GLU A 241 -8.64 -8.36 -11.31
C GLU A 241 -7.59 -8.73 -10.25
N LYS A 242 -6.34 -8.37 -10.50
CA LYS A 242 -5.25 -8.62 -9.57
C LYS A 242 -5.45 -7.85 -8.26
N ALA A 243 -5.89 -6.59 -8.36
CA ALA A 243 -6.16 -5.76 -7.18
C ALA A 243 -7.28 -6.30 -6.31
N GLU A 244 -8.38 -6.81 -6.91
CA GLU A 244 -9.45 -7.46 -6.16
C GLU A 244 -8.93 -8.67 -5.39
N LYS A 245 -8.19 -9.55 -6.06
CA LYS A 245 -7.61 -10.75 -5.42
C LYS A 245 -6.66 -10.40 -4.28
N VAL A 246 -5.70 -9.50 -4.53
CA VAL A 246 -4.72 -9.09 -3.52
C VAL A 246 -5.40 -8.42 -2.32
N PHE A 247 -6.36 -7.53 -2.59
CA PHE A 247 -7.07 -6.85 -1.52
C PHE A 247 -7.93 -7.82 -0.69
N GLN A 248 -8.61 -8.78 -1.33
CA GLN A 248 -9.38 -9.79 -0.61
C GLN A 248 -8.49 -10.60 0.35
N GLU A 249 -7.29 -11.00 -0.09
CA GLU A 249 -6.32 -11.69 0.77
C GLU A 249 -5.90 -10.83 1.98
N ILE A 250 -5.69 -9.51 1.78
CA ILE A 250 -5.39 -8.56 2.86
C ILE A 250 -6.56 -8.47 3.84
N ALA A 251 -7.78 -8.30 3.34
CA ALA A 251 -8.98 -8.15 4.16
C ALA A 251 -9.28 -9.39 4.98
N ASP A 252 -9.11 -10.58 4.39
CA ASP A 252 -9.32 -11.87 5.08
C ASP A 252 -8.32 -12.05 6.22
N LYS A 253 -7.04 -11.78 5.98
CA LYS A 253 -5.99 -11.85 7.01
C LYS A 253 -6.26 -10.87 8.15
N TYR A 254 -6.57 -9.63 7.83
CA TYR A 254 -6.90 -8.60 8.83
C TYR A 254 -8.09 -9.00 9.68
N THR A 255 -9.19 -9.43 9.05
CA THR A 255 -10.42 -9.83 9.72
C THR A 255 -10.17 -11.02 10.66
N LYS A 256 -9.41 -12.02 10.21
CA LYS A 256 -9.04 -13.19 11.02
C LYS A 256 -8.23 -12.78 12.27
N ILE A 257 -7.34 -11.83 12.15
CA ILE A 257 -6.56 -11.32 13.29
C ILE A 257 -7.45 -10.50 14.23
N ALA A 258 -8.30 -9.60 13.70
CA ALA A 258 -9.21 -8.77 14.48
C ALA A 258 -10.18 -9.60 15.34
N GLN A 259 -10.67 -10.73 14.82
CA GLN A 259 -11.56 -11.65 15.55
C GLN A 259 -10.94 -12.17 16.86
N LYS A 260 -9.62 -12.30 16.94
CA LYS A 260 -8.94 -12.79 18.15
C LYS A 260 -9.08 -11.85 19.35
N ALA A 261 -9.17 -10.53 19.11
CA ALA A 261 -9.33 -9.53 20.18
C ALA A 261 -10.79 -9.07 20.37
N GLN A 262 -11.73 -9.56 19.56
CA GLN A 262 -13.11 -9.08 19.56
C GLN A 262 -13.84 -9.36 20.90
N SER A 263 -13.55 -10.48 21.55
CA SER A 263 -14.19 -10.92 22.79
C SER A 263 -13.49 -10.46 24.06
N VAL A 264 -12.42 -9.67 23.95
CA VAL A 264 -11.65 -9.17 25.10
C VAL A 264 -12.52 -8.28 25.98
N LYS A 265 -12.62 -8.65 27.27
CA LYS A 265 -13.38 -7.89 28.29
C LYS A 265 -12.54 -6.79 28.94
N ASN A 266 -11.28 -7.10 29.28
CA ASN A 266 -10.37 -6.12 29.87
C ASN A 266 -9.62 -5.39 28.77
N ARG A 267 -9.97 -4.12 28.53
CA ARG A 267 -9.39 -3.29 27.47
C ARG A 267 -8.46 -2.25 28.08
N PRO A 268 -7.14 -2.43 28.00
CA PRO A 268 -6.18 -1.48 28.56
C PRO A 268 -6.34 -0.12 27.89
N THR A 269 -6.11 0.94 28.69
CA THR A 269 -6.19 2.32 28.22
C THR A 269 -4.95 2.71 27.43
N VAL A 270 -5.17 3.36 26.29
CA VAL A 270 -4.10 3.69 25.33
C VAL A 270 -4.21 5.15 24.91
N PHE A 271 -3.06 5.83 24.81
CA PHE A 271 -2.90 7.09 24.10
C PHE A 271 -1.74 7.02 23.10
N VAL A 272 -1.70 7.96 22.15
CA VAL A 272 -0.74 7.94 21.03
C VAL A 272 -0.13 9.33 20.80
N GLY A 273 0.89 9.37 19.93
CA GLY A 273 1.50 10.62 19.48
C GLY A 273 2.53 11.19 20.47
N PHE A 274 2.97 12.41 20.18
CA PHE A 274 3.97 13.13 20.98
C PHE A 274 3.81 14.65 20.80
N ASN A 275 4.44 15.42 21.69
CA ASN A 275 4.50 16.87 21.59
C ASN A 275 5.54 17.29 20.55
N PHE A 276 5.12 18.06 19.57
CA PHE A 276 6.01 18.66 18.59
C PHE A 276 5.89 20.19 18.63
N LYS A 277 6.94 20.88 19.04
CA LYS A 277 6.99 22.35 19.15
C LYS A 277 5.81 22.93 19.97
N GLY A 278 5.51 22.31 21.09
CA GLY A 278 4.47 22.76 22.02
C GLY A 278 3.06 22.25 21.73
N THR A 279 2.85 21.55 20.62
CA THR A 279 1.55 20.99 20.24
C THR A 279 1.62 19.45 20.22
N TRP A 280 0.70 18.80 20.91
CA TRP A 280 0.51 17.34 20.81
C TRP A 280 -0.43 17.01 19.67
N PHE A 281 0.05 16.27 18.69
CA PHE A 281 -0.77 15.79 17.58
C PHE A 281 -1.37 14.43 17.92
N MET A 282 -2.60 14.46 18.47
CA MET A 282 -3.35 13.26 18.84
C MET A 282 -4.15 12.75 17.65
N SER A 283 -4.25 11.45 17.44
CA SER A 283 -5.12 10.89 16.41
C SER A 283 -6.59 11.07 16.77
N GLY A 284 -7.41 11.52 15.84
CA GLY A 284 -8.85 11.65 16.03
C GLY A 284 -9.54 10.30 16.28
N GLY A 285 -10.70 10.31 16.91
CA GLY A 285 -11.42 9.10 17.28
C GLY A 285 -12.02 8.32 16.09
N LYS A 286 -12.13 8.96 14.91
CA LYS A 286 -12.52 8.31 13.66
C LYS A 286 -11.33 8.02 12.72
N SER A 287 -10.08 8.09 13.22
CA SER A 287 -8.92 7.78 12.42
C SER A 287 -8.68 6.27 12.31
N TYR A 288 -7.93 5.86 11.28
CA TYR A 288 -7.50 4.46 11.15
C TYR A 288 -6.65 4.00 12.35
N VAL A 289 -5.93 4.91 13.03
CA VAL A 289 -5.19 4.61 14.25
C VAL A 289 -6.14 4.22 15.37
N ALA A 290 -7.20 5.01 15.59
CA ALA A 290 -8.23 4.69 16.59
C ALA A 290 -8.92 3.35 16.27
N LYS A 291 -9.16 3.07 15.00
CA LYS A 291 -9.72 1.78 14.54
C LYS A 291 -8.79 0.62 14.83
N TYR A 292 -7.49 0.73 14.54
CA TYR A 292 -6.49 -0.27 14.91
C TYR A 292 -6.51 -0.59 16.41
N LEU A 293 -6.48 0.46 17.24
CA LEU A 293 -6.48 0.30 18.70
C LEU A 293 -7.75 -0.37 19.21
N ASN A 294 -8.91 -0.02 18.64
CA ASN A 294 -10.17 -0.68 18.96
C ASN A 294 -10.17 -2.15 18.53
N ASP A 295 -9.72 -2.47 17.33
CA ASP A 295 -9.67 -3.83 16.79
C ASP A 295 -8.65 -4.70 17.53
N ALA A 296 -7.60 -4.07 18.08
CA ALA A 296 -6.62 -4.73 18.94
C ALA A 296 -7.12 -4.95 20.38
N GLY A 297 -8.35 -4.58 20.73
CA GLY A 297 -8.89 -4.72 22.07
C GLY A 297 -8.43 -3.65 23.05
N GLY A 298 -7.89 -2.52 22.58
CA GLY A 298 -7.52 -1.37 23.40
C GLY A 298 -8.70 -0.43 23.67
N ASN A 299 -8.60 0.35 24.74
CA ASN A 299 -9.48 1.47 25.07
C ASN A 299 -8.76 2.78 24.76
N TYR A 300 -8.93 3.28 23.51
CA TYR A 300 -8.31 4.53 23.09
C TYR A 300 -8.98 5.73 23.77
N LEU A 301 -8.20 6.53 24.48
CA LEU A 301 -8.75 7.60 25.31
C LEU A 301 -9.49 8.70 24.52
N TRP A 302 -9.19 8.91 23.24
CA TRP A 302 -9.88 9.86 22.35
C TRP A 302 -10.85 9.19 21.38
N SER A 303 -11.30 7.95 21.62
CA SER A 303 -12.23 7.19 20.77
C SER A 303 -13.57 7.89 20.51
N ASN A 304 -14.02 8.78 21.42
CA ASN A 304 -15.27 9.54 21.27
C ASN A 304 -15.15 10.80 20.40
N ASP A 305 -13.94 11.18 20.02
CA ASP A 305 -13.73 12.31 19.10
C ASP A 305 -14.29 11.98 17.72
N LYS A 306 -14.80 13.00 17.01
CA LYS A 306 -15.48 12.81 15.72
C LYS A 306 -14.62 13.08 14.50
N SER A 307 -13.38 13.55 14.69
CA SER A 307 -12.47 13.82 13.59
C SER A 307 -11.74 12.55 13.13
N ASN A 308 -11.38 12.50 11.86
CA ASN A 308 -10.55 11.46 11.26
C ASN A 308 -9.08 11.88 11.12
N GLY A 309 -8.77 13.16 11.28
CA GLY A 309 -7.41 13.71 11.22
C GLY A 309 -6.75 13.83 12.59
N SER A 310 -5.71 14.68 12.64
CA SER A 310 -5.00 14.99 13.88
C SER A 310 -5.72 16.08 14.69
N LEU A 311 -5.73 15.89 16.01
CA LEU A 311 -6.19 16.88 17.00
C LEU A 311 -4.96 17.59 17.55
N PRO A 312 -4.83 18.92 17.37
CA PRO A 312 -3.81 19.71 18.05
C PRO A 312 -4.25 19.96 19.50
N LEU A 313 -3.52 19.40 20.47
CA LEU A 313 -3.80 19.53 21.90
C LEU A 313 -2.61 20.15 22.64
N SER A 314 -2.85 20.79 23.79
CA SER A 314 -1.77 21.15 24.69
C SER A 314 -1.28 19.91 25.49
N PHE A 315 -0.07 19.99 26.01
CA PHE A 315 0.47 18.96 26.89
C PHE A 315 -0.42 18.73 28.12
N GLU A 316 -0.93 19.79 28.72
CA GLU A 316 -1.74 19.78 29.94
C GLU A 316 -3.05 19.00 29.72
N VAL A 317 -3.72 19.21 28.58
CA VAL A 317 -4.93 18.47 28.21
C VAL A 317 -4.63 16.97 28.05
N VAL A 318 -3.48 16.64 27.46
CA VAL A 318 -3.08 15.24 27.29
C VAL A 318 -2.72 14.62 28.63
N LEU A 319 -1.96 15.33 29.47
CA LEU A 319 -1.58 14.83 30.80
C LEU A 319 -2.81 14.61 31.69
N GLU A 320 -3.74 15.58 31.74
CA GLU A 320 -4.99 15.45 32.52
C GLU A 320 -5.74 14.14 32.17
N ARG A 321 -5.82 13.82 30.88
CA ARG A 321 -6.60 12.68 30.40
C ARG A 321 -5.82 11.36 30.40
N ALA A 322 -4.52 11.39 30.12
CA ALA A 322 -3.70 10.21 29.89
C ALA A 322 -2.68 9.89 31.01
N ALA A 323 -2.61 10.69 32.09
CA ALA A 323 -1.65 10.46 33.18
C ALA A 323 -1.70 9.03 33.73
N LYS A 324 -2.88 8.40 33.77
CA LYS A 324 -3.11 7.05 34.29
C LYS A 324 -3.26 5.98 33.19
N ALA A 325 -2.97 6.31 31.94
CA ALA A 325 -3.07 5.37 30.83
C ALA A 325 -2.07 4.22 30.96
N ASP A 326 -2.51 3.02 30.61
CA ASP A 326 -1.70 1.80 30.69
C ASP A 326 -0.58 1.77 29.66
N TYR A 327 -0.84 2.29 28.44
CA TYR A 327 0.07 2.24 27.30
C TYR A 327 0.19 3.57 26.58
N TRP A 328 1.42 3.89 26.17
CA TRP A 328 1.75 4.98 25.25
C TRP A 328 2.31 4.38 23.95
N LEU A 329 1.58 4.55 22.83
CA LEU A 329 1.95 3.98 21.54
C LEU A 329 2.22 5.09 20.52
N ASN A 330 2.95 4.75 19.42
CA ASN A 330 3.25 5.66 18.33
C ASN A 330 3.86 6.97 18.82
N SER A 331 4.82 6.88 19.70
CA SER A 331 5.56 8.00 20.24
C SER A 331 6.58 8.52 19.19
N ARG A 332 7.55 9.30 19.59
CA ARG A 332 8.50 9.90 18.66
C ARG A 332 9.47 8.87 18.07
N GLN A 333 9.55 8.77 16.74
CA GLN A 333 10.38 7.80 16.02
C GLN A 333 11.87 7.86 16.42
N THR A 334 12.37 9.04 16.80
CA THR A 334 13.78 9.22 17.19
C THR A 334 14.12 8.67 18.56
N TRP A 335 13.14 8.39 19.43
CA TRP A 335 13.41 7.85 20.76
C TRP A 335 13.87 6.39 20.68
N GLN A 336 15.01 6.13 21.30
CA GLN A 336 15.62 4.81 21.35
C GLN A 336 15.44 4.13 22.71
N SER A 337 15.23 4.94 23.77
CA SER A 337 15.13 4.49 25.16
C SER A 337 14.23 5.41 26.00
N PHE A 338 13.90 4.98 27.22
CA PHE A 338 13.23 5.82 28.23
C PHE A 338 14.01 7.08 28.57
N LYS A 339 15.34 7.00 28.52
CA LYS A 339 16.19 8.15 28.79
C LYS A 339 15.93 9.28 27.80
N ASP A 340 15.70 8.96 26.52
CA ASP A 340 15.38 9.96 25.49
C ASP A 340 14.03 10.61 25.75
N VAL A 341 13.04 9.84 26.22
CA VAL A 341 11.70 10.33 26.56
C VAL A 341 11.79 11.41 27.65
N VAL A 342 12.45 11.10 28.77
CA VAL A 342 12.55 12.02 29.92
C VAL A 342 13.52 13.17 29.65
N ALA A 343 14.53 12.97 28.82
CA ALA A 343 15.48 14.00 28.42
C ALA A 343 14.83 15.08 27.52
N GLU A 344 13.83 14.68 26.70
CA GLU A 344 13.10 15.64 25.87
C GLU A 344 12.15 16.54 26.69
N ASP A 345 11.42 15.95 27.64
CA ASP A 345 10.56 16.68 28.57
C ASP A 345 10.40 15.84 29.86
N SER A 346 10.93 16.36 30.97
CA SER A 346 10.88 15.66 32.28
C SER A 346 9.44 15.36 32.73
N ARG A 347 8.46 16.16 32.30
CA ARG A 347 7.03 15.98 32.63
C ARG A 347 6.46 14.69 32.03
N TYR A 348 7.09 14.11 30.99
CA TYR A 348 6.68 12.80 30.47
C TYR A 348 6.80 11.68 31.52
N GLY A 349 7.68 11.87 32.54
CA GLY A 349 7.75 10.99 33.71
C GLY A 349 6.47 10.90 34.54
N ASP A 350 5.52 11.81 34.37
CA ASP A 350 4.25 11.79 35.10
C ASP A 350 3.26 10.76 34.52
N PHE A 351 3.41 10.36 33.26
CA PHE A 351 2.56 9.33 32.66
C PHE A 351 2.82 7.95 33.30
N GLN A 352 1.75 7.23 33.66
CA GLN A 352 1.81 5.88 34.17
C GLN A 352 2.52 4.92 33.20
N ALA A 353 2.27 5.05 31.90
CA ALA A 353 2.91 4.25 30.87
C ALA A 353 4.46 4.36 30.89
N VAL A 354 5.00 5.54 31.25
CA VAL A 354 6.44 5.73 31.43
C VAL A 354 6.93 5.01 32.70
N LYS A 355 6.22 5.18 33.84
CA LYS A 355 6.57 4.55 35.12
C LYS A 355 6.58 3.02 35.03
N THR A 356 5.60 2.45 34.32
CA THR A 356 5.47 0.98 34.15
C THR A 356 6.32 0.43 33.01
N GLY A 357 6.82 1.29 32.13
CA GLY A 357 7.63 0.85 31.00
C GLY A 357 6.80 0.36 29.82
N ASN A 358 5.57 0.82 29.68
CA ASN A 358 4.65 0.43 28.60
C ASN A 358 4.63 1.49 27.49
N ILE A 359 5.81 1.82 26.97
CA ILE A 359 5.98 2.67 25.79
C ILE A 359 6.43 1.79 24.62
N TYR A 360 5.66 1.85 23.53
CA TYR A 360 5.99 1.15 22.30
C TYR A 360 5.97 2.11 21.12
N ASN A 361 6.95 1.93 20.25
CA ASN A 361 7.10 2.77 19.08
C ASN A 361 7.02 1.92 17.79
N ASN A 362 6.47 2.49 16.74
CA ASN A 362 6.33 1.88 15.43
C ASN A 362 7.60 2.03 14.56
N ASN A 363 8.76 1.99 15.19
CA ASN A 363 10.06 2.21 14.56
C ASN A 363 11.00 0.99 14.64
N ALA A 364 10.44 -0.22 14.73
CA ALA A 364 11.25 -1.44 14.74
C ALA A 364 11.99 -1.65 13.40
N ARG A 365 11.43 -1.13 12.31
CA ARG A 365 11.95 -1.31 10.95
C ARG A 365 12.22 0.06 10.29
N VAL A 366 13.19 0.75 10.84
CA VAL A 366 13.70 2.00 10.28
C VAL A 366 15.05 1.70 9.63
N ASN A 367 15.21 2.06 8.36
CA ASN A 367 16.49 1.90 7.67
C ASN A 367 17.51 2.97 8.12
N VAL A 368 18.76 2.84 7.67
CA VAL A 368 19.88 3.72 8.10
C VAL A 368 19.66 5.20 7.75
N ASP A 369 18.84 5.48 6.73
CA ASP A 369 18.53 6.82 6.25
C ASP A 369 17.20 7.37 6.81
N GLY A 370 16.60 6.67 7.78
CA GLY A 370 15.39 7.10 8.49
C GLY A 370 14.06 6.72 7.82
N GLY A 371 14.09 5.97 6.73
CA GLY A 371 12.89 5.39 6.12
C GLY A 371 12.23 4.36 7.05
N ASN A 372 10.97 4.54 7.37
CA ASN A 372 10.25 3.69 8.31
C ASN A 372 9.24 2.80 7.59
N ASP A 373 9.47 1.48 7.61
CA ASP A 373 8.66 0.47 6.95
C ASP A 373 7.21 0.38 7.49
N TYR A 374 6.96 0.85 8.70
CA TYR A 374 5.58 0.99 9.22
C TYR A 374 4.72 1.90 8.32
N TRP A 375 5.30 2.99 7.83
CA TRP A 375 4.61 3.93 6.94
C TRP A 375 4.61 3.48 5.48
N GLU A 376 5.47 2.55 5.09
CA GLU A 376 5.56 1.98 3.75
C GLU A 376 4.87 0.61 3.71
N GLY A 377 5.54 -0.47 4.09
CA GLY A 377 5.01 -1.83 4.04
C GLY A 377 3.77 -2.05 4.91
N GLY A 378 3.65 -1.33 6.03
CA GLY A 378 2.52 -1.44 6.95
C GLY A 378 1.17 -1.10 6.34
N ILE A 379 1.12 -0.28 5.28
CA ILE A 379 -0.12 0.06 4.57
C ILE A 379 -0.73 -1.17 3.88
N SER A 380 0.12 -1.98 3.26
CA SER A 380 -0.30 -3.20 2.55
C SER A 380 -0.27 -4.47 3.41
N ASN A 381 0.13 -4.35 4.69
CA ASN A 381 0.15 -5.44 5.66
C ASN A 381 -0.53 -5.02 6.98
N PRO A 382 -1.80 -4.57 6.92
CA PRO A 382 -2.52 -4.09 8.10
C PRO A 382 -2.77 -5.20 9.13
N ASP A 383 -2.82 -6.46 8.71
CA ASP A 383 -2.90 -7.65 9.56
C ASP A 383 -1.68 -7.78 10.48
N ILE A 384 -0.48 -7.51 9.97
CA ILE A 384 0.76 -7.57 10.78
C ILE A 384 0.80 -6.41 11.78
N VAL A 385 0.41 -5.20 11.37
CA VAL A 385 0.29 -4.05 12.27
C VAL A 385 -0.71 -4.36 13.40
N LEU A 386 -1.87 -4.93 13.06
CA LEU A 386 -2.87 -5.31 14.05
C LEU A 386 -2.36 -6.43 14.97
N ALA A 387 -1.65 -7.42 14.45
CA ALA A 387 -1.05 -8.49 15.24
C ALA A 387 -0.04 -7.96 16.26
N ASP A 388 0.78 -6.99 15.87
CA ASP A 388 1.69 -6.30 16.80
C ASP A 388 0.93 -5.62 17.94
N LEU A 389 -0.12 -4.87 17.60
CA LEU A 389 -0.95 -4.18 18.60
C LEU A 389 -1.66 -5.15 19.55
N ILE A 390 -2.20 -6.26 19.03
CA ILE A 390 -2.77 -7.32 19.87
C ILE A 390 -1.70 -7.92 20.77
N LYS A 391 -0.51 -8.21 20.24
CA LYS A 391 0.61 -8.75 21.04
C LYS A 391 1.04 -7.81 22.15
N ILE A 392 0.99 -6.51 21.93
CA ILE A 392 1.33 -5.48 22.92
C ILE A 392 0.25 -5.43 24.02
N LEU A 393 -1.03 -5.39 23.62
CA LEU A 393 -2.14 -5.15 24.54
C LEU A 393 -2.64 -6.43 25.22
N HIS A 394 -2.54 -7.58 24.55
CA HIS A 394 -3.05 -8.90 24.92
C HIS A 394 -2.09 -10.00 24.48
N PRO A 395 -0.90 -10.10 25.09
CA PRO A 395 0.15 -11.02 24.64
C PRO A 395 -0.28 -12.49 24.63
N GLU A 396 -1.26 -12.85 25.46
CA GLU A 396 -1.85 -14.20 25.56
C GLU A 396 -2.65 -14.63 24.32
N LEU A 397 -3.18 -13.67 23.54
CA LEU A 397 -3.98 -13.99 22.34
C LEU A 397 -3.11 -14.38 21.14
N LEU A 398 -1.87 -13.92 21.13
CA LEU A 398 -0.90 -14.18 20.07
C LEU A 398 0.47 -14.54 20.67
N PRO A 399 0.58 -15.66 21.43
CA PRO A 399 1.82 -16.00 22.17
C PRO A 399 3.04 -16.12 21.25
N GLU A 400 2.88 -16.70 20.06
CA GLU A 400 3.97 -16.96 19.11
C GLU A 400 4.32 -15.74 18.22
N HIS A 401 3.48 -14.69 18.22
CA HIS A 401 3.75 -13.52 17.40
C HIS A 401 4.92 -12.72 17.94
N GLN A 402 5.90 -12.43 17.08
CA GLN A 402 7.01 -11.52 17.33
C GLN A 402 6.69 -10.15 16.76
N LEU A 403 6.97 -9.07 17.50
CA LEU A 403 6.72 -7.71 17.02
C LEU A 403 7.51 -7.46 15.73
N PHE A 404 6.85 -6.97 14.72
CA PHE A 404 7.43 -6.72 13.41
C PHE A 404 7.65 -5.22 13.14
N TYR A 405 6.62 -4.41 13.26
CA TYR A 405 6.69 -2.95 13.08
C TYR A 405 6.91 -2.20 14.39
N TYR A 406 6.45 -2.77 15.49
CA TYR A 406 6.56 -2.16 16.83
C TYR A 406 7.73 -2.71 17.61
N ARG A 407 8.25 -1.88 18.48
CA ARG A 407 9.20 -2.30 19.53
C ARG A 407 8.89 -1.61 20.85
N LYS A 408 9.16 -2.31 21.93
CA LYS A 408 9.16 -1.72 23.27
C LYS A 408 10.40 -0.83 23.43
N LEU A 409 10.23 0.37 23.98
CA LEU A 409 11.39 1.18 24.34
C LEU A 409 12.12 0.55 25.53
N PRO A 410 13.43 0.32 25.47
CA PRO A 410 14.22 -0.18 26.59
C PRO A 410 14.34 0.90 27.67
N LYS A 411 14.41 0.46 28.96
CA LYS A 411 14.65 1.32 30.13
C LYS A 411 16.07 1.89 30.13
#